data_6fb6171f37580576da228ed8fa27b1b5
#
_entry.id   6fb6171f37580576da228ed8fa27b1b5
#
_cell.length_a   1.000
_cell.length_b   1.000
_cell.length_c   1.000
_cell.angle_alpha   90.00
_cell.angle_beta   90.00
_cell.angle_gamma   90.00
#
_symmetry.space_group_name_H-M   'P 1'
#
loop_
_entity.id
_entity.type
_entity.pdbx_description
1 polymer ?
#
loop_
_entity_poly.entity_id
_entity_poly.type
_entity_poly.pdbx_seq_one_letter_code
_entity_poly.pdbx_strand_id
1 'polypeptide(L)'
;MRIAIGMLSLGTLALVALPHTAEAAQPARVPGFDCRVLAAQIGTAKVWQTTFWAWRTDDFGHREEYFVSPCFANEANCKAWLYWARSDWDPNYVPPQPCRRGASY
;
A
#
# COMPACT_ATOMS: atom_id res chain seq x y z
N MET A 1 53.44 -19.44 6.44
CA MET A 1 52.75 -19.24 6.18
C MET A 1 51.85 -19.30 6.29
N ARG A 2 51.50 -19.08 6.29
CA ARG A 2 50.57 -18.95 6.30
C ARG A 2 49.59 -18.63 6.47
N ILE A 3 49.30 -18.37 6.59
CA ILE A 3 48.37 -18.06 6.71
C ILE A 3 47.60 -17.63 6.73
N ALA A 4 47.67 -17.48 6.66
CA ALA A 4 46.89 -17.00 6.61
C ALA A 4 46.05 -16.87 6.68
N ILE A 5 45.91 -16.78 6.79
CA ILE A 5 45.02 -16.60 6.72
C ILE A 5 44.19 -16.31 6.90
N GLY A 6 44.16 -16.23 6.94
CA GLY A 6 43.13 -15.81 7.02
C GLY A 6 42.41 -15.47 7.14
N MET A 7 42.39 -15.39 7.03
CA MET A 7 41.54 -14.94 6.99
C MET A 7 40.67 -14.90 7.00
N LEU A 8 40.37 -14.91 7.10
CA LEU A 8 39.33 -14.78 6.99
C LEU A 8 38.61 -14.32 7.38
N SER A 9 38.74 -14.13 7.52
CA SER A 9 37.85 -13.58 7.75
C SER A 9 37.17 -13.22 7.52
N LEU A 10 37.03 -13.17 7.40
CA LEU A 10 36.15 -12.72 7.03
C LEU A 10 35.31 -12.77 7.00
N GLY A 11 35.11 -12.75 6.97
CA GLY A 11 34.08 -12.62 6.69
C GLY A 11 33.44 -12.61 7.18
N THR A 12 33.22 -12.57 7.44
CA THR A 12 32.33 -12.42 7.76
C THR A 12 31.66 -11.77 7.89
N LEU A 13 31.61 -11.34 7.88
CA LEU A 13 30.83 -10.68 7.93
C LEU A 13 30.04 -10.41 7.59
N ALA A 14 30.00 -10.23 7.51
CA ALA A 14 29.20 -9.80 7.03
C ALA A 14 28.03 -10.12 7.23
N LEU A 15 27.71 -10.37 7.34
CA LEU A 15 26.62 -10.54 7.31
C LEU A 15 25.84 -9.99 7.84
N VAL A 16 25.87 -9.62 8.06
CA VAL A 16 25.24 -9.16 8.53
C VAL A 16 24.36 -8.49 8.30
N ALA A 17 24.20 -8.17 8.16
CA ALA A 17 23.43 -7.36 8.00
C ALA A 17 22.31 -7.47 7.45
N LEU A 18 21.87 -7.58 7.24
CA LEU A 18 21.00 -7.53 6.61
C LEU A 18 19.80 -7.75 6.81
N PRO A 19 19.45 -8.12 7.14
CA PRO A 19 18.21 -8.62 7.14
C PRO A 19 17.08 -7.79 7.47
N HIS A 20 17.03 -7.08 8.23
CA HIS A 20 15.95 -6.31 8.65
C HIS A 20 15.29 -5.56 7.59
N THR A 21 15.84 -5.54 6.49
CA THR A 21 15.26 -4.79 5.47
C THR A 21 13.86 -5.18 5.12
N ALA A 22 13.49 -6.42 5.32
CA ALA A 22 12.14 -6.82 4.97
C ALA A 22 11.10 -6.12 5.80
N GLU A 23 11.45 -5.75 7.00
CA GLU A 23 10.46 -5.12 7.83
C GLU A 23 10.14 -3.73 7.47
N ALA A 24 11.04 -3.10 6.81
CA ALA A 24 10.83 -1.73 6.43
C ALA A 24 9.99 -1.59 5.19
N ALA A 25 9.51 -2.69 4.67
CA ALA A 25 8.88 -2.66 3.35
C ALA A 25 7.43 -2.23 3.40
N GLN A 26 7.15 -1.09 3.93
CA GLN A 26 5.84 -0.51 3.77
C GLN A 26 5.72 0.09 2.38
N PRO A 27 4.55 -0.03 1.74
CA PRO A 27 4.40 0.57 0.43
C PRO A 27 4.42 2.10 0.52
N ALA A 28 4.80 2.74 -0.55
CA ALA A 28 4.73 4.19 -0.62
C ALA A 28 3.26 4.62 -0.59
N ARG A 29 3.01 5.81 -0.07
CA ARG A 29 1.68 6.38 -0.14
C ARG A 29 1.42 6.84 -1.57
N VAL A 30 0.27 6.45 -2.09
CA VAL A 30 -0.10 6.81 -3.46
C VAL A 30 -1.48 7.46 -3.45
N PRO A 31 -1.75 8.39 -4.37
CA PRO A 31 -3.06 8.99 -4.45
C PRO A 31 -4.04 8.10 -5.20
N GLY A 32 -5.32 8.19 -4.83
CA GLY A 32 -6.37 7.62 -5.63
C GLY A 32 -6.82 8.63 -6.67
N PHE A 33 -7.34 8.16 -7.77
CA PHE A 33 -7.76 9.01 -8.86
C PHE A 33 -9.25 8.86 -9.13
N ASP A 34 -9.84 9.92 -9.68
CA ASP A 34 -11.20 9.84 -10.18
C ASP A 34 -11.25 8.83 -11.31
N CYS A 35 -12.18 7.88 -11.20
CA CYS A 35 -12.22 6.77 -12.13
C CYS A 35 -12.53 7.18 -13.57
N ARG A 36 -13.41 8.17 -13.76
CA ARG A 36 -13.74 8.63 -15.11
C ARG A 36 -12.56 9.31 -15.78
N VAL A 37 -11.85 10.13 -15.00
CA VAL A 37 -10.69 10.83 -15.53
C VAL A 37 -9.61 9.85 -15.92
N LEU A 38 -9.32 8.91 -15.04
CA LEU A 38 -8.27 7.94 -15.31
C LEU A 38 -8.66 7.00 -16.46
N ALA A 39 -9.92 6.55 -16.49
CA ALA A 39 -10.38 5.67 -17.56
C ALA A 39 -10.31 6.35 -18.92
N ALA A 40 -10.53 7.68 -18.96
CA ALA A 40 -10.40 8.41 -20.20
C ALA A 40 -8.96 8.47 -20.68
N GLN A 41 -8.00 8.39 -19.76
CA GLN A 41 -6.58 8.46 -20.10
C GLN A 41 -6.00 7.12 -20.53
N ILE A 42 -6.36 6.04 -19.83
CA ILE A 42 -5.70 4.76 -20.06
C ILE A 42 -6.65 3.65 -20.49
N GLY A 43 -7.94 3.92 -20.52
CA GLY A 43 -8.95 2.91 -20.91
C GLY A 43 -9.53 2.23 -19.68
N THR A 44 -10.84 2.02 -19.70
CA THR A 44 -11.56 1.43 -18.58
C THR A 44 -11.02 0.06 -18.19
N ALA A 45 -10.63 -0.76 -19.17
CA ALA A 45 -10.17 -2.11 -18.92
C ALA A 45 -8.81 -2.16 -18.22
N LYS A 46 -8.06 -1.05 -18.22
CA LYS A 46 -6.72 -1.02 -17.63
C LYS A 46 -6.72 -0.39 -16.25
N VAL A 47 -7.84 0.11 -15.79
CA VAL A 47 -7.95 0.76 -14.49
C VAL A 47 -8.15 -0.30 -13.42
N TRP A 48 -7.57 -0.07 -12.25
CA TRP A 48 -7.81 -0.88 -11.06
C TRP A 48 -8.60 -0.07 -10.06
N GLN A 49 -9.54 -0.71 -9.38
CA GLN A 49 -10.45 -0.02 -8.49
C GLN A 49 -10.67 -0.81 -7.21
N THR A 50 -10.86 -0.09 -6.11
CA THR A 50 -11.32 -0.68 -4.86
C THR A 50 -12.38 0.23 -4.25
N THR A 51 -13.03 -0.26 -3.19
CA THR A 51 -14.00 0.53 -2.44
C THR A 51 -13.64 0.45 -0.97
N PHE A 52 -13.65 1.58 -0.30
CA PHE A 52 -13.28 1.68 1.09
C PHE A 52 -14.32 2.51 1.84
N TRP A 53 -14.78 2.00 2.97
CA TRP A 53 -15.75 2.66 3.82
C TRP A 53 -15.28 2.61 5.26
N ALA A 54 -15.19 3.78 5.90
CA ALA A 54 -14.71 3.89 7.27
C ALA A 54 -15.45 5.01 7.99
N TRP A 55 -15.25 5.07 9.31
CA TRP A 55 -15.88 6.10 10.11
C TRP A 55 -14.99 6.42 11.31
N ARG A 56 -15.23 7.60 11.89
CA ARG A 56 -14.61 7.97 13.18
C ARG A 56 -15.48 9.03 13.84
N THR A 57 -15.23 9.23 15.13
CA THR A 57 -15.93 10.25 15.92
C THR A 57 -14.94 11.36 16.21
N ASP A 58 -15.34 12.60 15.97
CA ASP A 58 -14.48 13.74 16.27
C ASP A 58 -14.52 14.09 17.76
N ASP A 59 -13.79 15.14 18.15
CA ASP A 59 -13.67 15.52 19.55
C ASP A 59 -14.99 15.96 20.17
N PHE A 60 -15.97 16.29 19.35
CA PHE A 60 -17.28 16.73 19.81
C PHE A 60 -18.32 15.64 19.74
N GLY A 61 -17.92 14.41 19.45
CA GLY A 61 -18.84 13.31 19.39
C GLY A 61 -19.56 13.16 18.06
N HIS A 62 -19.19 13.95 17.05
CA HIS A 62 -19.81 13.85 15.74
C HIS A 62 -19.16 12.73 14.94
N ARG A 63 -19.99 11.92 14.30
CA ARG A 63 -19.50 10.84 13.47
C ARG A 63 -19.13 11.34 12.09
N GLU A 64 -17.92 11.03 11.67
CA GLU A 64 -17.47 11.26 10.30
C GLU A 64 -17.47 9.94 9.55
N GLU A 65 -17.89 9.96 8.31
CA GLU A 65 -17.83 8.78 7.44
C GLU A 65 -17.02 9.10 6.21
N TYR A 66 -16.28 8.09 5.75
CA TYR A 66 -15.44 8.19 4.59
C TYR A 66 -15.76 7.01 3.68
N PHE A 67 -16.33 7.31 2.53
CA PHE A 67 -16.71 6.28 1.57
C PHE A 67 -16.18 6.69 0.20
N VAL A 68 -15.31 5.87 -0.37
CA VAL A 68 -14.64 6.23 -1.60
C VAL A 68 -14.34 5.00 -2.44
N SER A 69 -14.35 5.16 -3.75
CA SER A 69 -14.04 4.09 -4.69
C SER A 69 -13.00 4.58 -5.69
N PRO A 70 -11.75 4.74 -5.24
CA PRO A 70 -10.72 5.31 -6.10
C PRO A 70 -10.22 4.34 -7.15
N CYS A 71 -9.61 4.91 -8.18
CA CYS A 71 -9.03 4.15 -9.26
C CYS A 71 -7.53 4.39 -9.36
N PHE A 72 -6.83 3.43 -9.99
CA PHE A 72 -5.37 3.40 -10.06
C PHE A 72 -4.93 2.85 -11.40
N ALA A 73 -3.72 3.23 -11.81
CA ALA A 73 -3.18 2.78 -13.08
C ALA A 73 -2.67 1.35 -13.04
N ASN A 74 -2.45 0.79 -11.86
CA ASN A 74 -1.98 -0.58 -11.72
C ASN A 74 -2.41 -1.17 -10.38
N GLU A 75 -2.29 -2.47 -10.27
CA GLU A 75 -2.72 -3.20 -9.08
C GLU A 75 -1.88 -2.83 -7.86
N ALA A 76 -0.58 -2.66 -8.06
CA ALA A 76 0.31 -2.38 -6.94
C ALA A 76 -0.06 -1.06 -6.24
N ASN A 77 -0.41 -0.05 -7.01
CA ASN A 77 -0.83 1.22 -6.43
C ASN A 77 -2.16 1.10 -5.70
N CYS A 78 -3.09 0.32 -6.24
CA CYS A 78 -4.36 0.08 -5.57
C CYS A 78 -4.14 -0.59 -4.21
N LYS A 79 -3.29 -1.61 -4.16
CA LYS A 79 -3.00 -2.30 -2.91
C LYS A 79 -2.26 -1.42 -1.92
N ALA A 80 -1.34 -0.58 -2.40
CA ALA A 80 -0.62 0.34 -1.53
C ALA A 80 -1.58 1.36 -0.91
N TRP A 81 -2.50 1.86 -1.69
CA TRP A 81 -3.49 2.80 -1.20
C TRP A 81 -4.37 2.14 -0.11
N LEU A 82 -4.81 0.91 -0.34
CA LEU A 82 -5.61 0.17 0.64
C LEU A 82 -4.84 -0.08 1.93
N TYR A 83 -3.56 -0.39 1.84
CA TYR A 83 -2.73 -0.58 3.02
C TYR A 83 -2.78 0.66 3.92
N TRP A 84 -2.61 1.83 3.34
CA TRP A 84 -2.61 3.06 4.12
C TRP A 84 -4.00 3.46 4.59
N ALA A 85 -5.03 3.23 3.78
CA ALA A 85 -6.39 3.52 4.19
C ALA A 85 -6.77 2.70 5.43
N ARG A 86 -6.44 1.41 5.44
CA ARG A 86 -6.70 0.57 6.60
C ARG A 86 -5.93 1.06 7.81
N SER A 87 -4.67 1.42 7.63
CA SER A 87 -3.84 1.91 8.73
C SER A 87 -4.38 3.21 9.31
N ASP A 88 -4.79 4.12 8.46
CA ASP A 88 -5.25 5.44 8.88
C ASP A 88 -6.59 5.38 9.63
N TRP A 89 -7.42 4.39 9.33
CA TRP A 89 -8.76 4.29 9.89
C TRP A 89 -8.95 3.11 10.85
N ASP A 90 -7.87 2.38 11.16
CA ASP A 90 -7.95 1.24 12.05
C ASP A 90 -8.44 1.65 13.44
N PRO A 91 -9.38 0.92 14.05
CA PRO A 91 -10.03 -0.28 13.54
C PRO A 91 -11.38 0.00 12.87
N ASN A 92 -11.69 1.22 12.57
CA ASN A 92 -13.04 1.65 12.23
C ASN A 92 -13.27 1.67 10.72
N TYR A 93 -13.23 0.49 10.10
CA TYR A 93 -13.57 0.39 8.69
C TYR A 93 -14.27 -0.93 8.41
N VAL A 94 -15.07 -0.93 7.35
CA VAL A 94 -15.66 -2.15 6.82
C VAL A 94 -14.59 -2.85 5.98
N PRO A 95 -14.46 -4.17 6.04
CA PRO A 95 -13.49 -4.84 5.19
C PRO A 95 -13.67 -4.40 3.75
N PRO A 96 -12.63 -3.84 3.12
CA PRO A 96 -12.76 -3.30 1.78
C PRO A 96 -12.87 -4.39 0.73
N GLN A 97 -13.39 -4.02 -0.41
CA GLN A 97 -13.38 -4.92 -1.54
C GLN A 97 -11.96 -5.06 -2.07
N PRO A 98 -11.63 -6.21 -2.64
CA PRO A 98 -10.31 -6.38 -3.22
C PRO A 98 -10.12 -5.47 -4.42
N CYS A 99 -8.87 -5.16 -4.73
CA CYS A 99 -8.55 -4.42 -5.94
C CYS A 99 -8.98 -5.24 -7.16
N ARG A 100 -9.75 -4.63 -8.03
CA ARG A 100 -10.29 -5.30 -9.22
C ARG A 100 -9.95 -4.51 -10.45
N ARG A 101 -9.78 -5.23 -11.53
CA ARG A 101 -9.52 -4.62 -12.81
C ARG A 101 -10.82 -4.14 -13.42
N GLY A 102 -10.78 -2.99 -14.04
CA GLY A 102 -11.95 -2.36 -14.62
C GLY A 102 -12.59 -1.39 -13.66
N ALA A 103 -13.12 -0.29 -14.18
CA ALA A 103 -13.75 0.74 -13.37
C ALA A 103 -15.26 0.65 -13.50
N SER A 104 -15.94 0.92 -12.40
CA SER A 104 -17.38 1.13 -12.44
C SER A 104 -17.68 2.49 -11.81
N TYR A 105 -18.55 3.25 -12.46
CA TYR A 105 -18.89 4.58 -11.99
C TYR A 105 -20.20 5.04 -12.60
#